data_dd45fd01a14acfd3ff2a567c06f94dd4
#
_entry.id   dd45fd01a14acfd3ff2a567c06f94dd4
#
_cell.length_a   1.000
_cell.length_b   1.000
_cell.length_c   1.000
_cell.angle_alpha   90.00
_cell.angle_beta   90.00
_cell.angle_gamma   90.00
#
_symmetry.space_group_name_H-M   'P 1'
#
loop_
_entity.id
_entity.type
_entity.pdbx_description
1 polymer ?
#
loop_
_entity_poly.entity_id
_entity_poly.type
_entity_poly.pdbx_seq_one_letter_code
_entity_poly.pdbx_strand_id
1 'polypeptide(L)'
;MSKIRVGFGFDVHQLKENHPFIVGGVHLEHHSGAFGHSDADVLLHAICDALLGAANLRDIGYHFSNTDERWRGISSLILLEHVVVLLAEKGWSIGNIDAMICLEAPKINPHVPAMKINIAKAAGISEDDISIKATTNEQLGFIGREEGVVAYAVCLIEK
;
A
#
# COMPACT_ATOMS: atom_id res chain seq x y z
N MET A 1 0.21 -15.15 -27.04
CA MET A 1 1.14 -14.14 -26.48
C MET A 1 0.58 -13.73 -25.13
N SER A 2 1.36 -13.80 -24.07
CA SER A 2 0.98 -13.28 -22.75
C SER A 2 0.75 -11.77 -22.85
N LYS A 3 -0.31 -11.28 -22.22
CA LYS A 3 -0.61 -9.86 -22.14
C LYS A 3 -0.09 -9.33 -20.81
N ILE A 4 0.79 -8.33 -20.87
CA ILE A 4 1.40 -7.71 -19.70
C ILE A 4 0.88 -6.28 -19.57
N ARG A 5 0.61 -5.83 -18.33
CA ARG A 5 0.25 -4.45 -18.01
C ARG A 5 1.02 -3.98 -16.78
N VAL A 6 1.29 -2.69 -16.75
CA VAL A 6 1.91 -1.98 -15.63
C VAL A 6 0.89 -1.02 -15.05
N GLY A 7 0.83 -0.93 -13.74
CA GLY A 7 0.08 0.08 -13.01
C GLY A 7 0.97 0.85 -12.07
N PHE A 8 0.58 2.09 -11.81
CA PHE A 8 1.22 3.00 -10.86
C PHE A 8 0.19 3.43 -9.82
N GLY A 9 0.58 3.40 -8.55
CA GLY A 9 -0.23 3.85 -7.44
C GLY A 9 0.54 4.86 -6.58
N PHE A 10 -0.22 5.75 -5.98
CA PHE A 10 0.24 6.80 -5.09
C PHE A 10 -0.76 6.97 -3.95
N ASP A 11 -0.26 7.09 -2.73
CA ASP A 11 -1.09 7.47 -1.59
C ASP A 11 -0.33 8.35 -0.62
N VAL A 12 -1.07 9.17 0.14
CA VAL A 12 -0.54 10.08 1.14
C VAL A 12 -1.49 10.15 2.33
N HIS A 13 -0.93 10.05 3.54
CA HIS A 13 -1.67 10.24 4.77
C HIS A 13 -1.01 11.28 5.67
N GLN A 14 -1.84 12.09 6.34
CA GLN A 14 -1.38 12.95 7.41
C GLN A 14 -0.93 12.10 8.61
N LEU A 15 0.16 12.47 9.25
CA LEU A 15 0.57 11.90 10.53
C LEU A 15 -0.04 12.71 11.67
N LYS A 16 -0.60 12.01 12.66
CA LYS A 16 -1.20 12.61 13.85
C LYS A 16 -0.69 11.91 15.11
N GLU A 17 -0.43 12.70 16.15
CA GLU A 17 -0.05 12.17 17.46
C GLU A 17 -1.10 11.21 18.01
N ASN A 18 -0.64 10.19 18.74
CA ASN A 18 -1.47 9.17 19.38
C ASN A 18 -2.36 8.35 18.42
N HIS A 19 -2.03 8.32 17.13
CA HIS A 19 -2.64 7.40 16.16
C HIS A 19 -1.75 6.19 15.94
N PRO A 20 -2.33 5.01 15.68
CA PRO A 20 -1.54 3.83 15.31
C PRO A 20 -0.82 4.08 13.98
N PHE A 21 0.41 3.59 13.86
CA PHE A 21 1.15 3.66 12.62
C PHE A 21 1.30 2.26 12.03
N ILE A 22 0.52 1.98 10.99
CA ILE A 22 0.51 0.68 10.31
C ILE A 22 1.03 0.87 8.90
N VAL A 23 2.00 0.05 8.50
CA VAL A 23 2.61 0.05 7.17
C VAL A 23 2.87 -1.38 6.72
N GLY A 24 2.36 -1.77 5.55
CA GLY A 24 2.46 -3.13 5.05
C GLY A 24 1.84 -4.18 6.00
N GLY A 25 0.79 -3.80 6.72
CA GLY A 25 0.13 -4.62 7.73
C GLY A 25 0.97 -4.82 9.00
N VAL A 26 2.04 -4.05 9.21
CA VAL A 26 2.90 -4.11 10.40
C VAL A 26 2.69 -2.87 11.25
N HIS A 27 2.41 -3.06 12.53
CA HIS A 27 2.33 -1.97 13.50
C HIS A 27 3.74 -1.49 13.86
N LEU A 28 3.98 -0.20 13.67
CA LEU A 28 5.26 0.46 13.97
C LEU A 28 5.14 1.27 15.25
N GLU A 29 6.11 1.10 16.16
CA GLU A 29 6.20 1.91 17.36
C GLU A 29 6.68 3.33 17.01
N HIS A 30 5.77 4.30 17.15
CA HIS A 30 6.04 5.72 16.90
C HIS A 30 5.05 6.60 17.65
N HIS A 31 5.44 7.86 17.93
CA HIS A 31 4.59 8.82 18.67
C HIS A 31 3.41 9.33 17.85
N SER A 32 3.48 9.21 16.52
CA SER A 32 2.43 9.60 15.59
C SER A 32 2.16 8.48 14.58
N GLY A 33 0.98 8.43 14.02
CA GLY A 33 0.58 7.47 13.02
C GLY A 33 -0.30 8.06 11.94
N ALA A 34 -0.53 7.29 10.88
CA ALA A 34 -1.32 7.72 9.73
C ALA A 34 -2.80 7.87 10.11
N PHE A 35 -3.41 8.95 9.62
CA PHE A 35 -4.83 9.25 9.83
C PHE A 35 -5.62 9.02 8.54
N GLY A 36 -6.62 8.15 8.60
CA GLY A 36 -7.49 7.83 7.46
C GLY A 36 -8.77 7.11 7.87
N HIS A 37 -9.58 6.69 6.90
CA HIS A 37 -10.87 6.02 7.13
C HIS A 37 -10.71 4.54 7.52
N SER A 38 -9.81 3.80 6.84
CA SER A 38 -9.39 2.44 7.16
C SER A 38 -8.32 2.44 8.27
N ASP A 39 -7.41 1.48 8.26
CA ASP A 39 -6.20 1.51 9.10
C ASP A 39 -5.12 2.48 8.61
N ALA A 40 -5.39 3.22 7.52
CA ALA A 40 -4.51 4.22 6.90
C ALA A 40 -3.13 3.69 6.49
N ASP A 41 -3.04 2.42 6.08
CA ASP A 41 -1.81 1.82 5.56
C ASP A 41 -1.49 2.37 4.16
N VAL A 42 -0.68 3.42 4.13
CA VAL A 42 -0.31 4.15 2.91
C VAL A 42 0.35 3.25 1.85
N LEU A 43 1.13 2.24 2.30
CA LEU A 43 1.82 1.32 1.39
C LEU A 43 0.83 0.40 0.67
N LEU A 44 -0.09 -0.20 1.43
CA LEU A 44 -1.10 -1.09 0.88
C LEU A 44 -2.09 -0.36 -0.02
N HIS A 45 -2.45 0.89 0.31
CA HIS A 45 -3.31 1.71 -0.56
C HIS A 45 -2.64 2.01 -1.90
N ALA A 46 -1.35 2.40 -1.91
CA ALA A 46 -0.61 2.62 -3.14
C ALA A 46 -0.51 1.32 -4.00
N ILE A 47 -0.28 0.17 -3.35
CA ILE A 47 -0.25 -1.13 -4.04
C ILE A 47 -1.62 -1.47 -4.64
N CYS A 48 -2.72 -1.30 -3.90
CA CYS A 48 -4.07 -1.53 -4.40
C CYS A 48 -4.37 -0.66 -5.63
N ASP A 49 -4.02 0.64 -5.59
CA ASP A 49 -4.22 1.55 -6.72
C ASP A 49 -3.38 1.16 -7.94
N ALA A 50 -2.14 0.73 -7.75
CA ALA A 50 -1.31 0.23 -8.84
C ALA A 50 -1.94 -0.99 -9.52
N LEU A 51 -2.42 -1.96 -8.73
CA LEU A 51 -3.05 -3.18 -9.23
C LEU A 51 -4.37 -2.89 -9.97
N LEU A 52 -5.25 -2.09 -9.36
CA LEU A 52 -6.52 -1.69 -9.96
C LEU A 52 -6.30 -0.91 -11.26
N GLY A 53 -5.36 0.04 -11.26
CA GLY A 53 -5.00 0.82 -12.44
C GLY A 53 -4.49 -0.05 -13.59
N ALA A 54 -3.59 -1.01 -13.30
CA ALA A 54 -3.08 -1.97 -14.30
C ALA A 54 -4.21 -2.79 -14.94
N ALA A 55 -5.19 -3.21 -14.13
CA ALA A 55 -6.35 -3.99 -14.58
C ALA A 55 -7.44 -3.14 -15.29
N ASN A 56 -7.29 -1.81 -15.32
CA ASN A 56 -8.32 -0.85 -15.79
C ASN A 56 -9.60 -0.93 -14.96
N LEU A 57 -9.45 -1.00 -13.64
CA LEU A 57 -10.53 -1.10 -12.65
C LEU A 57 -10.69 0.18 -11.82
N ARG A 58 -10.10 1.31 -12.24
CA ARG A 58 -10.10 2.60 -11.53
C ARG A 58 -9.21 2.56 -10.28
N ASP A 59 -9.68 3.05 -9.16
CA ASP A 59 -8.94 3.31 -7.93
C ASP A 59 -9.61 2.69 -6.69
N ILE A 60 -8.90 2.68 -5.59
CA ILE A 60 -9.35 2.12 -4.33
C ILE A 60 -10.62 2.83 -3.80
N GLY A 61 -10.75 4.13 -3.99
CA GLY A 61 -11.91 4.91 -3.54
C GLY A 61 -13.20 4.55 -4.29
N TYR A 62 -13.09 4.08 -5.53
CA TYR A 62 -14.24 3.59 -6.30
C TYR A 62 -14.79 2.28 -5.73
N HIS A 63 -13.93 1.37 -5.30
CA HIS A 63 -14.32 0.04 -4.80
C HIS A 63 -14.64 0.06 -3.29
N PHE A 64 -13.95 0.91 -2.52
CA PHE A 64 -14.01 0.96 -1.07
C PHE A 64 -14.23 2.41 -0.62
N SER A 65 -15.45 2.91 -0.84
CA SER A 65 -15.79 4.31 -0.54
C SER A 65 -15.54 4.65 0.93
N ASN A 66 -14.90 5.79 1.17
CA ASN A 66 -14.69 6.34 2.51
C ASN A 66 -15.98 6.82 3.20
N THR A 67 -17.12 6.79 2.50
CA THR A 67 -18.46 7.05 3.09
C THR A 67 -19.19 5.78 3.49
N ASP A 68 -18.61 4.61 3.23
CA ASP A 68 -19.20 3.31 3.54
C ASP A 68 -18.63 2.80 4.87
N GLU A 69 -19.48 2.75 5.89
CA GLU A 69 -19.12 2.29 7.25
C GLU A 69 -18.55 0.87 7.30
N ARG A 70 -18.81 0.03 6.27
CA ARG A 70 -18.23 -1.32 6.19
C ARG A 70 -16.70 -1.32 6.13
N TRP A 71 -16.12 -0.23 5.64
CA TRP A 71 -14.67 -0.09 5.46
C TRP A 71 -14.00 0.73 6.57
N ARG A 72 -14.76 1.23 7.54
CA ARG A 72 -14.21 2.01 8.64
C ARG A 72 -13.31 1.16 9.53
N GLY A 73 -12.05 1.56 9.69
CA GLY A 73 -11.06 0.87 10.50
C GLY A 73 -10.66 -0.52 10.01
N ILE A 74 -11.06 -0.88 8.79
CA ILE A 74 -10.70 -2.18 8.22
C ILE A 74 -9.19 -2.25 7.96
N SER A 75 -8.62 -3.45 8.11
CA SER A 75 -7.24 -3.71 7.69
C SER A 75 -7.09 -3.61 6.18
N SER A 76 -6.12 -2.83 5.72
CA SER A 76 -5.82 -2.69 4.29
C SER A 76 -5.28 -3.97 3.64
N LEU A 77 -4.83 -4.96 4.43
CA LEU A 77 -4.56 -6.30 3.92
C LEU A 77 -5.83 -6.96 3.37
N ILE A 78 -6.98 -6.78 4.02
CA ILE A 78 -8.27 -7.27 3.54
C ILE A 78 -8.67 -6.54 2.25
N LEU A 79 -8.40 -5.23 2.15
CA LEU A 79 -8.65 -4.47 0.92
C LEU A 79 -7.78 -5.04 -0.24
N LEU A 80 -6.52 -5.36 0.03
CA LEU A 80 -5.64 -5.99 -0.95
C LEU A 80 -6.16 -7.36 -1.39
N GLU A 81 -6.63 -8.20 -0.47
CA GLU A 81 -7.26 -9.51 -0.80
C GLU A 81 -8.47 -9.32 -1.73
N HIS A 82 -9.33 -8.34 -1.47
CA HIS A 82 -10.45 -8.01 -2.35
C HIS A 82 -9.98 -7.55 -3.74
N VAL A 83 -8.94 -6.71 -3.82
CA VAL A 83 -8.36 -6.27 -5.10
C VAL A 83 -7.85 -7.47 -5.91
N VAL A 84 -7.16 -8.41 -5.26
CA VAL A 84 -6.67 -9.65 -5.90
C VAL A 84 -7.82 -10.47 -6.50
N VAL A 85 -8.94 -10.60 -5.79
CA VAL A 85 -10.15 -11.26 -6.31
C VAL A 85 -10.66 -10.55 -7.56
N LEU A 86 -10.76 -9.21 -7.54
CA LEU A 86 -11.19 -8.42 -8.70
C LEU A 86 -10.27 -8.60 -9.93
N LEU A 87 -8.97 -8.71 -9.71
CA LEU A 87 -8.00 -9.01 -10.77
C LEU A 87 -8.24 -10.41 -11.35
N ALA A 88 -8.38 -11.42 -10.47
CA ALA A 88 -8.61 -12.80 -10.86
C ALA A 88 -9.90 -12.99 -11.67
N GLU A 89 -10.99 -12.31 -11.31
CA GLU A 89 -12.24 -12.27 -12.07
C GLU A 89 -12.07 -11.73 -13.51
N LYS A 90 -11.07 -10.87 -13.73
CA LYS A 90 -10.68 -10.37 -15.07
C LYS A 90 -9.60 -11.24 -15.74
N GLY A 91 -9.20 -12.34 -15.12
CA GLY A 91 -8.18 -13.26 -15.60
C GLY A 91 -6.75 -12.72 -15.50
N TRP A 92 -6.50 -11.76 -14.60
CA TRP A 92 -5.16 -11.23 -14.35
C TRP A 92 -4.52 -11.90 -13.13
N SER A 93 -3.21 -12.13 -13.22
CA SER A 93 -2.34 -12.49 -12.10
C SER A 93 -1.29 -11.40 -11.86
N ILE A 94 -0.81 -11.32 -10.63
CA ILE A 94 0.25 -10.36 -10.25
C ILE A 94 1.59 -10.99 -10.62
N GLY A 95 2.41 -10.28 -11.41
CA GLY A 95 3.77 -10.68 -11.75
C GLY A 95 4.77 -10.20 -10.70
N ASN A 96 4.75 -8.91 -10.36
CA ASN A 96 5.56 -8.37 -9.27
C ASN A 96 5.03 -7.03 -8.74
N ILE A 97 5.52 -6.65 -7.55
CA ILE A 97 5.24 -5.38 -6.88
C ILE A 97 6.57 -4.71 -6.53
N ASP A 98 6.75 -3.45 -6.92
CA ASP A 98 7.84 -2.60 -6.48
C ASP A 98 7.28 -1.33 -5.83
N ALA A 99 7.57 -1.12 -4.54
CA ALA A 99 7.00 -0.02 -3.78
C ALA A 99 8.07 0.81 -3.06
N MET A 100 7.77 2.08 -2.86
CA MET A 100 8.62 3.05 -2.18
C MET A 100 7.80 3.79 -1.12
N ILE A 101 8.35 3.90 0.09
CA ILE A 101 7.80 4.72 1.16
C ILE A 101 8.72 5.91 1.39
N CYS A 102 8.13 7.10 1.49
CA CYS A 102 8.84 8.34 1.82
C CYS A 102 8.36 8.83 3.20
N LEU A 103 9.25 8.80 4.19
CA LEU A 103 9.00 9.27 5.56
C LEU A 103 10.32 9.58 6.26
N GLU A 104 10.31 10.49 7.24
CA GLU A 104 11.51 10.80 8.05
C GLU A 104 11.72 9.75 9.14
N ALA A 105 10.65 9.39 9.86
CA ALA A 105 10.66 8.44 10.96
C ALA A 105 9.33 7.67 11.04
N PRO A 106 9.34 6.44 11.62
CA PRO A 106 10.47 5.64 12.09
C PRO A 106 11.24 4.99 10.95
N LYS A 107 12.37 4.31 11.25
CA LYS A 107 13.10 3.53 10.25
C LYS A 107 12.31 2.28 9.84
N ILE A 108 12.02 2.15 8.54
CA ILE A 108 11.19 1.07 7.98
C ILE A 108 11.98 -0.22 7.74
N ASN A 109 13.26 -0.13 7.38
CA ASN A 109 14.06 -1.27 6.94
C ASN A 109 14.00 -2.50 7.88
N PRO A 110 14.03 -2.38 9.21
CA PRO A 110 13.92 -3.54 10.09
C PRO A 110 12.59 -4.29 9.97
N HIS A 111 11.53 -3.64 9.48
CA HIS A 111 10.18 -4.17 9.39
C HIS A 111 9.84 -4.70 7.99
N VAL A 112 10.66 -4.40 6.97
CA VAL A 112 10.44 -4.83 5.58
C VAL A 112 10.21 -6.33 5.44
N PRO A 113 10.96 -7.23 6.10
CA PRO A 113 10.68 -8.67 5.98
C PRO A 113 9.27 -9.05 6.42
N ALA A 114 8.77 -8.51 7.53
CA ALA A 114 7.41 -8.78 8.00
C ALA A 114 6.34 -8.19 7.07
N MET A 115 6.58 -6.99 6.53
CA MET A 115 5.69 -6.38 5.52
C MET A 115 5.59 -7.25 4.26
N LYS A 116 6.72 -7.76 3.76
CA LYS A 116 6.75 -8.66 2.58
C LYS A 116 5.94 -9.93 2.83
N ILE A 117 6.08 -10.57 3.98
CA ILE A 117 5.31 -11.76 4.37
C ILE A 117 3.81 -11.47 4.33
N ASN A 118 3.37 -10.36 4.94
CA ASN A 118 1.96 -9.97 4.98
C ASN A 118 1.40 -9.72 3.57
N ILE A 119 2.15 -8.96 2.76
CA ILE A 119 1.72 -8.60 1.40
C ILE A 119 1.71 -9.85 0.51
N ALA A 120 2.74 -10.69 0.57
CA ALA A 120 2.82 -11.94 -0.19
C ALA A 120 1.63 -12.85 0.09
N LYS A 121 1.27 -13.00 1.37
CA LYS A 121 0.13 -13.79 1.80
C LYS A 121 -1.19 -13.23 1.26
N ALA A 122 -1.43 -11.92 1.38
CA ALA A 122 -2.64 -11.27 0.91
C ALA A 122 -2.75 -11.24 -0.62
N ALA A 123 -1.61 -11.03 -1.31
CA ALA A 123 -1.54 -10.97 -2.77
C ALA A 123 -1.49 -12.36 -3.44
N GLY A 124 -1.18 -13.42 -2.70
CA GLY A 124 -1.04 -14.79 -3.24
C GLY A 124 0.17 -14.97 -4.15
N ILE A 125 1.27 -14.24 -3.89
CA ILE A 125 2.53 -14.29 -4.66
C ILE A 125 3.72 -14.60 -3.75
N SER A 126 4.88 -14.85 -4.34
CA SER A 126 6.13 -15.05 -3.60
C SER A 126 6.63 -13.74 -2.98
N GLU A 127 7.28 -13.81 -1.81
CA GLU A 127 8.01 -12.67 -1.24
C GLU A 127 9.12 -12.15 -2.17
N ASP A 128 9.67 -13.01 -3.03
CA ASP A 128 10.70 -12.65 -4.00
C ASP A 128 10.16 -11.73 -5.12
N ASP A 129 8.84 -11.72 -5.34
CA ASP A 129 8.17 -10.86 -6.31
C ASP A 129 7.78 -9.49 -5.71
N ILE A 130 8.16 -9.22 -4.45
CA ILE A 130 7.83 -7.98 -3.74
C ILE A 130 9.11 -7.24 -3.35
N SER A 131 9.23 -6.00 -3.80
CA SER A 131 10.28 -5.06 -3.39
C SER A 131 9.68 -3.91 -2.59
N ILE A 132 10.25 -3.61 -1.42
CA ILE A 132 9.87 -2.46 -0.59
C ILE A 132 11.14 -1.66 -0.29
N LYS A 133 11.14 -0.40 -0.68
CA LYS A 133 12.21 0.56 -0.45
C LYS A 133 11.70 1.69 0.43
N ALA A 134 12.58 2.30 1.21
CA ALA A 134 12.25 3.46 2.01
C ALA A 134 13.29 4.55 1.83
N THR A 135 12.84 5.79 1.84
CA THR A 135 13.71 6.97 1.79
C THR A 135 13.17 8.07 2.70
N THR A 136 14.06 8.94 3.15
CA THR A 136 13.67 10.22 3.76
C THR A 136 13.45 11.26 2.69
N ASN A 137 12.91 12.41 3.08
CA ASN A 137 12.80 13.59 2.21
C ASN A 137 13.88 14.65 2.52
N GLU A 138 14.97 14.22 3.20
CA GLU A 138 16.10 15.11 3.58
C GLU A 138 15.62 16.35 4.35
N GLN A 139 14.63 16.17 5.25
CA GLN A 139 13.99 17.23 6.03
C GLN A 139 13.23 18.29 5.19
N LEU A 140 12.95 18.01 3.92
CA LEU A 140 12.25 18.93 3.01
C LEU A 140 10.75 18.65 2.97
N GLY A 141 9.98 19.72 2.90
CA GLY A 141 8.53 19.65 2.71
C GLY A 141 7.77 19.05 3.90
N PHE A 142 6.52 18.66 3.69
CA PHE A 142 5.66 18.12 4.73
C PHE A 142 6.12 16.73 5.21
N ILE A 143 6.76 15.94 4.35
CA ILE A 143 7.36 14.66 4.75
C ILE A 143 8.54 14.93 5.67
N GLY A 144 9.43 15.85 5.27
CA GLY A 144 10.60 16.21 6.05
C GLY A 144 10.30 16.85 7.41
N ARG A 145 9.10 17.41 7.58
CA ARG A 145 8.58 17.93 8.87
C ARG A 145 7.73 16.92 9.65
N GLU A 146 7.71 15.65 9.20
CA GLU A 146 6.91 14.57 9.82
C GLU A 146 5.40 14.87 9.90
N GLU A 147 4.88 15.69 8.99
CA GLU A 147 3.45 16.02 8.91
C GLU A 147 2.64 14.98 8.12
N GLY A 148 3.32 14.16 7.32
CA GLY A 148 2.71 13.14 6.49
C GLY A 148 3.68 12.07 6.02
N VAL A 149 3.12 10.97 5.53
CA VAL A 149 3.81 9.84 4.92
C VAL A 149 3.26 9.62 3.53
N VAL A 150 4.13 9.24 2.60
CA VAL A 150 3.78 9.00 1.19
C VAL A 150 4.25 7.61 0.77
N ALA A 151 3.47 6.94 -0.06
CA ALA A 151 3.90 5.73 -0.74
C ALA A 151 3.62 5.78 -2.24
N TYR A 152 4.49 5.13 -2.98
CA TYR A 152 4.38 4.87 -4.41
C TYR A 152 4.46 3.38 -4.64
N ALA A 153 3.73 2.87 -5.62
CA ALA A 153 3.85 1.48 -6.05
C ALA A 153 3.80 1.38 -7.58
N VAL A 154 4.58 0.45 -8.10
CA VAL A 154 4.48 -0.01 -9.48
C VAL A 154 4.22 -1.50 -9.44
N CYS A 155 3.19 -1.96 -10.16
CA CYS A 155 2.84 -3.37 -10.23
C CYS A 155 2.81 -3.82 -11.69
N LEU A 156 3.28 -5.04 -11.93
CA LEU A 156 3.11 -5.72 -13.20
C LEU A 156 2.06 -6.82 -13.02
N ILE A 157 1.10 -6.87 -13.93
CA ILE A 157 0.11 -7.95 -14.02
C ILE A 157 0.15 -8.60 -15.38
N GLU A 158 -0.23 -9.89 -15.45
CA GLU A 158 -0.17 -10.68 -16.67
C GLU A 158 -1.36 -11.63 -16.82
N LYS A 159 -1.65 -12.02 -18.08
CA LYS A 159 -2.58 -13.09 -18.47
C LYS A 159 -2.30 -13.66 -19.86
#